data_307600883c33241d57a4f9f567854971
#
_entry.id   307600883c33241d57a4f9f567854971
#
_cell.length_a   1.000
_cell.length_b   1.000
_cell.length_c   1.000
_cell.angle_alpha   90.00
_cell.angle_beta   90.00
_cell.angle_gamma   90.00
#
_symmetry.space_group_name_H-M   'P 1'
#
loop_
_entity.id
_entity.type
_entity.pdbx_description
1 polymer ?
#
loop_
_entity_poly.entity_id
_entity_poly.type
_entity_poly.pdbx_seq_one_letter_code
_entity_poly.pdbx_strand_id
1 'polypeptide(L)'
;MHPRHLKSRQSRSFRVRRRIRAITASGLFVVLLGLIIFAFSYLSSLPALSIINVVISGTDKGQSEIIHSAVIEALQGKYFGILARSSAFIYPKATIKTEIKKSFLDVEDVTIERDGLKTLTVSVSEKTPSALICNTLPDFNGNELSLEDPGSCYFVDSDGLIFKKSPSFSGSPYNRYYTPDLASTSLIGLYATSTSKFSALQKFYNSAKNNGISVEAILINNSNEYELYAKNPIISKASVNANSGASTVVIYFNDSSSLEDQLSNLISFWVNMVNTAETKNKSLEFDYIDVRYGANVFYTEVK
;
A
#
# COMPACT_ATOMS: atom_id res chain seq x y z
N MET A 1 81.24 32.04 -43.82
CA MET A 1 79.92 32.15 -44.50
C MET A 1 78.87 31.46 -43.62
N HIS A 2 77.99 32.24 -42.91
CA HIS A 2 76.90 31.68 -42.11
C HIS A 2 75.61 31.68 -42.95
N PRO A 3 74.88 30.55 -43.05
CA PRO A 3 73.58 30.57 -43.72
C PRO A 3 72.54 31.21 -42.85
N ARG A 4 71.91 32.29 -43.33
CA ARG A 4 70.74 32.92 -42.71
C ARG A 4 69.52 32.01 -42.82
N HIS A 5 69.05 31.45 -41.71
CA HIS A 5 67.76 30.78 -41.65
C HIS A 5 66.62 31.79 -41.89
N LEU A 6 66.00 31.76 -43.02
CA LEU A 6 64.79 32.47 -43.39
C LEU A 6 63.63 31.75 -42.59
N LYS A 7 63.26 32.29 -41.47
CA LYS A 7 62.04 31.85 -40.76
C LYS A 7 60.83 32.16 -41.62
N SER A 8 60.20 31.11 -42.17
CA SER A 8 59.00 31.17 -43.01
C SER A 8 57.87 31.92 -42.34
N ARG A 9 57.48 33.07 -42.85
CA ARG A 9 56.33 33.91 -42.42
C ARG A 9 54.96 33.23 -42.68
N GLN A 10 54.97 32.09 -43.40
CA GLN A 10 53.72 31.38 -43.81
C GLN A 10 52.98 30.64 -42.70
N SER A 11 53.64 30.26 -41.63
CA SER A 11 53.00 29.47 -40.56
C SER A 11 52.02 30.24 -39.68
N ARG A 12 52.10 31.57 -39.56
CA ARG A 12 51.24 32.43 -38.82
C ARG A 12 49.84 32.62 -39.45
N SER A 13 49.78 32.78 -40.75
CA SER A 13 48.57 33.04 -41.54
C SER A 13 47.65 31.82 -41.56
N PHE A 14 48.17 30.59 -41.60
CA PHE A 14 47.39 29.36 -41.52
C PHE A 14 46.78 29.12 -40.16
N ARG A 15 47.49 29.40 -39.07
CA ARG A 15 46.97 29.26 -37.73
C ARG A 15 45.85 30.27 -37.41
N VAL A 16 46.01 31.52 -37.92
CA VAL A 16 44.98 32.55 -37.75
C VAL A 16 43.72 32.19 -38.56
N ARG A 17 43.87 31.77 -39.82
CA ARG A 17 42.73 31.34 -40.65
C ARG A 17 42.00 30.11 -40.04
N ARG A 18 42.76 29.16 -39.49
CA ARG A 18 42.16 27.99 -38.80
C ARG A 18 41.40 28.40 -37.54
N ARG A 19 41.92 29.35 -36.71
CA ARG A 19 41.23 29.89 -35.56
C ARG A 19 39.97 30.66 -35.95
N ILE A 20 40.04 31.50 -36.98
CA ILE A 20 38.87 32.25 -37.47
C ILE A 20 37.79 31.28 -37.97
N ARG A 21 38.15 30.26 -38.76
CA ARG A 21 37.19 29.22 -39.21
C ARG A 21 36.59 28.44 -38.02
N ALA A 22 37.38 28.10 -37.00
CA ALA A 22 36.89 27.43 -35.81
C ALA A 22 35.90 28.31 -35.01
N ILE A 23 36.21 29.61 -34.88
CA ILE A 23 35.31 30.58 -34.17
C ILE A 23 34.04 30.80 -34.99
N THR A 24 34.11 30.95 -36.30
CA THR A 24 32.91 31.12 -37.14
C THR A 24 32.05 29.84 -37.17
N ALA A 25 32.67 28.66 -37.25
CA ALA A 25 31.96 27.38 -37.16
C ALA A 25 31.29 27.17 -35.80
N SER A 26 31.99 27.51 -34.71
CA SER A 26 31.41 27.48 -33.36
C SER A 26 30.28 28.48 -33.21
N GLY A 27 30.40 29.69 -33.70
CA GLY A 27 29.36 30.71 -33.72
C GLY A 27 28.11 30.25 -34.50
N LEU A 28 28.33 29.69 -35.71
CA LEU A 28 27.26 29.13 -36.53
C LEU A 28 26.52 27.97 -35.80
N PHE A 29 27.28 27.09 -35.13
CA PHE A 29 26.74 25.98 -34.37
C PHE A 29 25.86 26.48 -33.22
N VAL A 30 26.28 27.49 -32.46
CA VAL A 30 25.50 28.08 -31.35
C VAL A 30 24.20 28.71 -31.88
N VAL A 31 24.26 29.43 -33.00
CA VAL A 31 23.08 30.03 -33.65
C VAL A 31 22.11 28.93 -34.12
N LEU A 32 22.62 27.86 -34.74
CA LEU A 32 21.81 26.73 -35.18
C LEU A 32 21.14 26.05 -34.02
N LEU A 33 21.87 25.81 -32.91
CA LEU A 33 21.34 25.25 -31.68
C LEU A 33 20.23 26.13 -31.08
N GLY A 34 20.45 27.45 -31.06
CA GLY A 34 19.44 28.42 -30.60
C GLY A 34 18.17 28.39 -31.46
N LEU A 35 18.28 28.29 -32.76
CA LEU A 35 17.14 28.15 -33.67
C LEU A 35 16.38 26.85 -33.47
N ILE A 36 17.06 25.73 -33.21
CA ILE A 36 16.47 24.45 -32.92
C ILE A 36 15.67 24.55 -31.59
N ILE A 37 16.25 25.08 -30.53
CA ILE A 37 15.59 25.27 -29.24
C ILE A 37 14.37 26.18 -29.41
N PHE A 38 14.48 27.27 -30.14
CA PHE A 38 13.35 28.16 -30.41
C PHE A 38 12.24 27.47 -31.18
N ALA A 39 12.57 26.67 -32.20
CA ALA A 39 11.59 25.89 -32.97
C ALA A 39 10.84 24.87 -32.06
N PHE A 40 11.57 24.13 -31.22
CA PHE A 40 10.95 23.23 -30.26
C PHE A 40 10.09 23.95 -29.22
N SER A 41 10.52 25.11 -28.72
CA SER A 41 9.74 25.93 -27.79
C SER A 41 8.44 26.40 -28.43
N TYR A 42 8.51 26.88 -29.68
CA TYR A 42 7.34 27.31 -30.42
C TYR A 42 6.38 26.15 -30.70
N LEU A 43 6.90 25.01 -31.18
CA LEU A 43 6.10 23.79 -31.44
C LEU A 43 5.39 23.29 -30.17
N SER A 44 6.11 23.26 -29.03
CA SER A 44 5.55 22.79 -27.77
C SER A 44 4.41 23.65 -27.24
N SER A 45 4.31 24.90 -27.70
CA SER A 45 3.29 25.88 -27.27
C SER A 45 2.10 25.97 -28.23
N LEU A 46 2.11 25.19 -29.32
CA LEU A 46 0.99 25.21 -30.29
C LEU A 46 -0.27 24.58 -29.66
N PRO A 47 -1.46 25.24 -29.74
CA PRO A 47 -2.71 24.68 -29.23
C PRO A 47 -3.11 23.34 -29.86
N ALA A 48 -2.64 23.08 -31.10
CA ALA A 48 -2.87 21.81 -31.80
C ALA A 48 -2.14 20.63 -31.18
N LEU A 49 -1.03 20.88 -30.48
CA LEU A 49 -0.14 19.88 -29.85
C LEU A 49 -0.22 19.92 -28.31
N SER A 50 -1.17 20.65 -27.76
CA SER A 50 -1.35 20.79 -26.31
C SER A 50 -2.53 19.94 -25.81
N ILE A 51 -2.34 19.29 -24.66
CA ILE A 51 -3.37 18.59 -23.92
C ILE A 51 -4.36 19.63 -23.40
N ILE A 52 -5.64 19.49 -23.78
CA ILE A 52 -6.74 20.39 -23.41
C ILE A 52 -7.77 19.65 -22.57
N ASN A 53 -7.99 18.35 -22.88
CA ASN A 53 -8.98 17.52 -22.22
C ASN A 53 -8.28 16.52 -21.29
N VAL A 54 -8.79 16.38 -20.08
CA VAL A 54 -8.36 15.37 -19.12
C VAL A 54 -9.56 14.52 -18.75
N VAL A 55 -9.45 13.21 -18.93
CA VAL A 55 -10.49 12.24 -18.60
C VAL A 55 -9.98 11.38 -17.45
N ILE A 56 -10.70 11.34 -16.34
CA ILE A 56 -10.39 10.52 -15.18
C ILE A 56 -11.33 9.32 -15.16
N SER A 57 -10.80 8.13 -14.87
CA SER A 57 -11.58 6.90 -14.74
C SER A 57 -11.07 6.04 -13.59
N GLY A 58 -11.95 5.17 -13.04
CA GLY A 58 -11.57 4.20 -12.01
C GLY A 58 -11.66 4.72 -10.57
N THR A 59 -12.29 5.86 -10.35
CA THR A 59 -12.51 6.43 -9.01
C THR A 59 -13.88 7.10 -8.91
N ASP A 60 -14.33 7.43 -7.70
CA ASP A 60 -15.59 8.12 -7.49
C ASP A 60 -15.54 9.58 -7.99
N LYS A 61 -16.75 10.22 -8.10
CA LYS A 61 -16.86 11.58 -8.64
C LYS A 61 -16.10 12.62 -7.83
N GLY A 62 -16.09 12.52 -6.50
CA GLY A 62 -15.43 13.49 -5.63
C GLY A 62 -13.92 13.46 -5.80
N GLN A 63 -13.33 12.25 -5.79
CA GLN A 63 -11.90 12.07 -6.07
C GLN A 63 -11.54 12.45 -7.51
N SER A 64 -12.39 12.13 -8.48
CA SER A 64 -12.17 12.46 -9.89
C SER A 64 -12.00 13.96 -10.10
N GLU A 65 -12.80 14.82 -9.47
CA GLU A 65 -12.69 16.28 -9.56
C GLU A 65 -11.38 16.79 -8.96
N ILE A 66 -10.95 16.25 -7.82
CA ILE A 66 -9.70 16.64 -7.17
C ILE A 66 -8.51 16.21 -8.03
N ILE A 67 -8.50 14.97 -8.53
CA ILE A 67 -7.45 14.45 -9.42
C ILE A 67 -7.40 15.26 -10.71
N HIS A 68 -8.55 15.58 -11.31
CA HIS A 68 -8.62 16.42 -12.51
C HIS A 68 -7.94 17.78 -12.27
N SER A 69 -8.26 18.45 -11.16
CA SER A 69 -7.67 19.74 -10.81
C SER A 69 -6.15 19.63 -10.63
N ALA A 70 -5.66 18.60 -9.92
CA ALA A 70 -4.23 18.36 -9.73
C ALA A 70 -3.49 18.08 -11.05
N VAL A 71 -4.12 17.33 -11.97
CA VAL A 71 -3.55 17.07 -13.29
C VAL A 71 -3.47 18.36 -14.12
N ILE A 72 -4.53 19.18 -14.13
CA ILE A 72 -4.52 20.47 -14.82
C ILE A 72 -3.43 21.39 -14.26
N GLU A 73 -3.27 21.45 -12.93
CA GLU A 73 -2.21 22.23 -12.30
C GLU A 73 -0.82 21.74 -12.70
N ALA A 74 -0.58 20.44 -12.71
CA ALA A 74 0.69 19.85 -13.14
C ALA A 74 1.02 20.12 -14.61
N LEU A 75 0.00 20.26 -15.47
CA LEU A 75 0.16 20.61 -16.89
C LEU A 75 0.43 22.10 -17.12
N GLN A 76 0.26 22.96 -16.11
CA GLN A 76 0.56 24.39 -16.21
C GLN A 76 2.06 24.67 -16.18
N GLY A 77 2.44 25.80 -16.79
CA GLY A 77 3.83 26.28 -16.77
C GLY A 77 4.71 25.65 -17.86
N LYS A 78 6.01 25.87 -17.71
CA LYS A 78 7.03 25.45 -18.69
C LYS A 78 8.24 24.82 -18.00
N TYR A 79 8.84 23.83 -18.63
CA TYR A 79 10.17 23.34 -18.25
C TYR A 79 11.24 24.38 -18.63
N PHE A 80 12.06 24.77 -17.66
CA PHE A 80 13.14 25.77 -17.85
C PHE A 80 12.66 27.08 -18.51
N GLY A 81 11.37 27.43 -18.40
CA GLY A 81 10.80 28.62 -19.05
C GLY A 81 10.61 28.50 -20.58
N ILE A 82 10.95 27.36 -21.19
CA ILE A 82 11.04 27.20 -22.64
C ILE A 82 9.94 26.26 -23.15
N LEU A 83 9.82 25.04 -22.61
CA LEU A 83 8.96 23.98 -23.13
C LEU A 83 7.66 23.86 -22.35
N ALA A 84 6.50 23.96 -23.00
CA ALA A 84 5.20 23.87 -22.36
C ALA A 84 4.97 22.47 -21.74
N ARG A 85 4.57 22.42 -20.46
CA ARG A 85 4.21 21.17 -19.75
C ARG A 85 2.94 20.54 -20.30
N SER A 86 2.04 21.32 -20.90
CA SER A 86 0.83 20.84 -21.56
C SER A 86 1.09 20.18 -22.92
N SER A 87 2.34 20.19 -23.42
CA SER A 87 2.66 19.55 -24.70
C SER A 87 2.38 18.05 -24.68
N ALA A 88 1.67 17.55 -25.69
CA ALA A 88 1.35 16.14 -25.86
C ALA A 88 2.56 15.19 -25.92
N PHE A 89 3.76 15.72 -26.15
CA PHE A 89 4.99 14.91 -26.28
C PHE A 89 5.86 14.90 -25.01
N ILE A 90 5.74 15.94 -24.17
CA ILE A 90 6.65 16.14 -23.02
C ILE A 90 5.92 16.50 -21.71
N TYR A 91 4.65 16.09 -21.57
CA TYR A 91 3.90 16.31 -20.32
C TYR A 91 4.52 15.55 -19.12
N PRO A 92 4.34 16.03 -17.87
CA PRO A 92 5.01 15.51 -16.68
C PRO A 92 4.35 14.24 -16.12
N LYS A 93 4.34 13.15 -16.89
CA LYS A 93 3.68 11.87 -16.53
C LYS A 93 4.09 11.36 -15.14
N ALA A 94 5.41 11.35 -14.85
CA ALA A 94 5.92 10.85 -13.57
C ALA A 94 5.48 11.73 -12.39
N THR A 95 5.51 13.05 -12.56
CA THR A 95 5.07 14.00 -11.53
C THR A 95 3.60 13.82 -11.23
N ILE A 96 2.75 13.77 -12.25
CA ILE A 96 1.30 13.54 -12.11
C ILE A 96 1.03 12.24 -11.34
N LYS A 97 1.67 11.14 -11.74
CA LYS A 97 1.53 9.84 -11.06
C LYS A 97 1.94 9.91 -9.59
N THR A 98 3.05 10.55 -9.30
CA THR A 98 3.57 10.68 -7.92
C THR A 98 2.66 11.55 -7.05
N GLU A 99 2.18 12.68 -7.57
CA GLU A 99 1.28 13.58 -6.84
C GLU A 99 -0.06 12.92 -6.52
N ILE A 100 -0.64 12.18 -7.47
CA ILE A 100 -1.89 11.43 -7.22
C ILE A 100 -1.67 10.38 -6.14
N LYS A 101 -0.64 9.54 -6.24
CA LYS A 101 -0.34 8.50 -5.23
C LYS A 101 -0.03 9.06 -3.85
N LYS A 102 0.57 10.24 -3.78
CA LYS A 102 0.87 10.92 -2.52
C LYS A 102 -0.37 11.50 -1.85
N SER A 103 -1.29 12.04 -2.66
CA SER A 103 -2.51 12.70 -2.18
C SER A 103 -3.61 11.70 -1.82
N PHE A 104 -3.62 10.52 -2.45
CA PHE A 104 -4.65 9.49 -2.28
C PHE A 104 -4.01 8.16 -1.90
N LEU A 105 -4.02 7.84 -0.61
CA LEU A 105 -3.43 6.62 -0.06
C LEU A 105 -4.19 5.35 -0.45
N ASP A 106 -5.45 5.48 -0.85
CA ASP A 106 -6.30 4.41 -1.36
C ASP A 106 -6.05 4.07 -2.84
N VAL A 107 -5.16 4.79 -3.52
CA VAL A 107 -4.75 4.52 -4.89
C VAL A 107 -3.61 3.51 -4.93
N GLU A 108 -3.84 2.38 -5.62
CA GLU A 108 -2.82 1.34 -5.88
C GLU A 108 -1.94 1.73 -7.06
N ASP A 109 -2.55 2.01 -8.20
CA ASP A 109 -1.80 2.43 -9.39
C ASP A 109 -2.51 3.51 -10.20
N VAL A 110 -1.70 4.27 -10.96
CA VAL A 110 -2.15 5.31 -11.87
C VAL A 110 -1.55 5.05 -13.24
N THR A 111 -2.40 4.78 -14.21
CA THR A 111 -2.02 4.64 -15.60
C THR A 111 -2.40 5.92 -16.34
N ILE A 112 -1.44 6.50 -17.05
CA ILE A 112 -1.64 7.75 -17.80
C ILE A 112 -1.37 7.46 -19.26
N GLU A 113 -2.39 7.62 -20.07
CA GLU A 113 -2.35 7.38 -21.50
C GLU A 113 -2.82 8.61 -22.26
N ARG A 114 -2.31 8.78 -23.46
CA ARG A 114 -2.71 9.86 -24.34
C ARG A 114 -3.62 9.33 -25.44
N ASP A 115 -4.78 9.91 -25.54
CA ASP A 115 -5.71 9.68 -26.66
C ASP A 115 -5.61 10.83 -27.65
N GLY A 116 -4.92 10.58 -28.79
CA GLY A 116 -4.59 11.61 -29.77
C GLY A 116 -3.57 12.64 -29.24
N LEU A 117 -3.73 13.91 -29.63
CA LEU A 117 -2.84 15.02 -29.27
C LEU A 117 -3.45 15.98 -28.23
N LYS A 118 -4.72 15.80 -27.89
CA LYS A 118 -5.46 16.77 -27.07
C LYS A 118 -6.04 16.19 -25.79
N THR A 119 -6.15 14.87 -25.70
CA THR A 119 -6.79 14.20 -24.54
C THR A 119 -5.77 13.38 -23.78
N LEU A 120 -5.76 13.54 -22.46
CA LEU A 120 -5.01 12.73 -21.51
C LEU A 120 -6.01 11.91 -20.70
N THR A 121 -5.91 10.59 -20.75
CA THR A 121 -6.71 9.68 -19.95
C THR A 121 -5.89 9.22 -18.76
N VAL A 122 -6.41 9.44 -17.56
CA VAL A 122 -5.82 9.03 -16.29
C VAL A 122 -6.72 7.98 -15.68
N SER A 123 -6.27 6.73 -15.70
CA SER A 123 -6.97 5.59 -15.11
C SER A 123 -6.37 5.29 -13.74
N VAL A 124 -7.21 5.32 -12.73
CA VAL A 124 -6.84 5.09 -11.33
C VAL A 124 -7.34 3.71 -10.92
N SER A 125 -6.49 2.93 -10.26
CA SER A 125 -6.85 1.66 -9.64
C SER A 125 -6.82 1.84 -8.13
N GLU A 126 -7.93 1.55 -7.45
CA GLU A 126 -8.00 1.60 -5.99
C GLU A 126 -7.36 0.36 -5.37
N LYS A 127 -6.80 0.53 -4.16
CA LYS A 127 -6.24 -0.58 -3.37
C LYS A 127 -7.32 -1.56 -2.95
N THR A 128 -6.99 -2.85 -3.02
CA THR A 128 -7.84 -3.91 -2.49
C THR A 128 -7.56 -4.10 -1.00
N PRO A 129 -8.56 -3.98 -0.13
CA PRO A 129 -8.38 -4.24 1.29
C PRO A 129 -7.96 -5.69 1.57
N SER A 130 -6.93 -5.89 2.37
CA SER A 130 -6.52 -7.22 2.83
C SER A 130 -7.13 -7.59 4.18
N ALA A 131 -7.39 -6.58 5.02
CA ALA A 131 -7.96 -6.76 6.35
C ALA A 131 -8.58 -5.46 6.88
N LEU A 132 -9.14 -5.53 8.10
CA LEU A 132 -9.61 -4.39 8.89
C LEU A 132 -8.71 -4.19 10.10
N ILE A 133 -8.37 -2.93 10.37
CA ILE A 133 -7.77 -2.48 11.63
C ILE A 133 -8.81 -1.68 12.40
N CYS A 134 -9.06 -2.05 13.65
CA CYS A 134 -9.97 -1.37 14.54
C CYS A 134 -9.23 -0.88 15.79
N ASN A 135 -9.51 0.34 16.25
CA ASN A 135 -8.88 0.93 17.43
C ASN A 135 -9.70 0.75 18.72
N THR A 136 -10.92 0.23 18.63
CA THR A 136 -11.78 -0.04 19.77
C THR A 136 -11.97 -1.54 19.87
N LEU A 137 -11.63 -2.11 21.05
CA LEU A 137 -11.88 -3.52 21.36
C LEU A 137 -13.38 -3.73 21.56
N PRO A 138 -13.96 -4.74 20.94
CA PRO A 138 -15.30 -5.17 21.28
C PRO A 138 -15.30 -5.82 22.67
N ASP A 139 -16.45 -5.84 23.34
CA ASP A 139 -16.63 -6.62 24.56
C ASP A 139 -16.74 -8.11 24.18
N PHE A 140 -15.68 -8.86 24.50
CA PHE A 140 -15.67 -10.32 24.30
C PHE A 140 -16.38 -11.11 25.41
N ASN A 141 -16.85 -10.44 26.48
CA ASN A 141 -17.54 -11.10 27.60
C ASN A 141 -19.03 -11.38 27.32
N GLY A 142 -19.57 -10.87 26.21
CA GLY A 142 -20.93 -11.15 25.75
C GLY A 142 -20.98 -12.29 24.73
N ASN A 143 -22.09 -13.00 24.63
CA ASN A 143 -22.32 -14.15 23.76
C ASN A 143 -22.23 -13.85 22.25
N GLU A 144 -22.06 -12.62 21.82
CA GLU A 144 -21.81 -12.19 20.48
C GLU A 144 -20.83 -11.03 20.49
N LEU A 145 -19.79 -11.10 19.63
CA LEU A 145 -18.97 -9.94 19.30
C LEU A 145 -19.92 -8.84 18.82
N SER A 146 -20.18 -7.85 19.66
CA SER A 146 -20.93 -6.67 19.21
C SER A 146 -20.03 -5.86 18.28
N LEU A 147 -20.09 -6.21 17.00
CA LEU A 147 -19.30 -5.58 15.92
C LEU A 147 -19.90 -4.23 15.50
N GLU A 148 -20.75 -3.64 16.35
CA GLU A 148 -21.64 -2.54 16.01
C GLU A 148 -21.03 -1.14 16.09
N ASP A 149 -19.71 -0.97 16.27
CA ASP A 149 -19.14 0.37 16.11
C ASP A 149 -18.46 0.54 14.73
N PRO A 150 -19.25 0.97 13.72
CA PRO A 150 -18.74 1.17 12.38
C PRO A 150 -17.77 2.35 12.25
N GLY A 151 -17.62 3.12 13.32
CA GLY A 151 -16.80 4.33 13.35
C GLY A 151 -15.31 4.09 13.58
N SER A 152 -14.94 2.92 14.09
CA SER A 152 -13.59 2.65 14.61
C SER A 152 -12.70 1.75 13.75
N CYS A 153 -13.18 1.29 12.58
CA CYS A 153 -12.43 0.39 11.73
C CYS A 153 -11.97 1.06 10.42
N TYR A 154 -10.82 0.61 9.93
CA TYR A 154 -10.17 1.12 8.73
C TYR A 154 -9.68 -0.03 7.86
N PHE A 155 -9.67 0.17 6.55
CA PHE A 155 -9.05 -0.75 5.61
C PHE A 155 -7.54 -0.68 5.66
N VAL A 156 -6.90 -1.84 5.62
CA VAL A 156 -5.45 -2.00 5.57
C VAL A 156 -5.05 -2.82 4.35
N ASP A 157 -3.93 -2.47 3.73
CA ASP A 157 -3.36 -3.23 2.62
C ASP A 157 -2.49 -4.40 3.11
N SER A 158 -1.92 -5.18 2.18
CA SER A 158 -1.06 -6.33 2.48
C SER A 158 0.20 -6.00 3.28
N ASP A 159 0.65 -4.75 3.21
CA ASP A 159 1.85 -4.27 3.90
C ASP A 159 1.55 -3.70 5.30
N GLY A 160 0.28 -3.63 5.67
CA GLY A 160 -0.15 -3.09 6.95
C GLY A 160 -0.39 -1.58 6.94
N LEU A 161 -0.38 -0.92 5.77
CA LEU A 161 -0.71 0.50 5.64
C LEU A 161 -2.21 0.72 5.73
N ILE A 162 -2.63 1.56 6.65
CA ILE A 162 -4.03 1.97 6.83
C ILE A 162 -4.33 3.08 5.83
N PHE A 163 -5.24 2.84 4.89
CA PHE A 163 -5.41 3.74 3.75
C PHE A 163 -6.80 4.38 3.61
N LYS A 164 -7.84 3.78 4.20
CA LYS A 164 -9.23 4.30 4.06
C LYS A 164 -10.08 3.89 5.26
N LYS A 165 -11.02 4.74 5.67
CA LYS A 165 -12.03 4.37 6.67
C LYS A 165 -12.97 3.31 6.11
N SER A 166 -13.25 2.29 6.90
CA SER A 166 -14.15 1.21 6.53
C SER A 166 -15.62 1.62 6.72
N PRO A 167 -16.53 1.25 5.82
CA PRO A 167 -17.96 1.27 6.12
C PRO A 167 -18.31 0.15 7.10
N SER A 168 -19.53 0.20 7.63
CA SER A 168 -20.09 -0.90 8.43
C SER A 168 -20.38 -2.10 7.54
N PHE A 169 -20.06 -3.29 8.06
CA PHE A 169 -20.38 -4.56 7.38
C PHE A 169 -21.26 -5.41 8.28
N SER A 170 -22.25 -6.05 7.69
CA SER A 170 -22.91 -7.21 8.31
C SER A 170 -22.04 -8.45 8.12
N GLY A 171 -21.68 -9.14 9.20
CA GLY A 171 -20.78 -10.29 9.18
C GLY A 171 -19.29 -9.92 9.17
N SER A 172 -18.44 -10.89 8.80
CA SER A 172 -16.96 -10.77 8.84
C SER A 172 -16.33 -11.02 7.47
N PRO A 173 -16.54 -10.11 6.48
CA PRO A 173 -15.97 -10.29 5.13
C PRO A 173 -14.45 -10.17 5.09
N TYR A 174 -13.84 -9.53 6.12
CA TYR A 174 -12.41 -9.32 6.24
C TYR A 174 -11.90 -9.84 7.58
N ASN A 175 -10.64 -10.28 7.60
CA ASN A 175 -9.91 -10.56 8.84
C ASN A 175 -9.80 -9.27 9.66
N ARG A 176 -9.95 -9.35 10.98
CA ARG A 176 -9.95 -8.20 11.87
C ARG A 176 -8.75 -8.22 12.80
N TYR A 177 -8.14 -7.05 12.94
CA TYR A 177 -7.06 -6.80 13.89
C TYR A 177 -7.43 -5.61 14.76
N TYR A 178 -7.17 -5.71 16.05
CA TYR A 178 -7.40 -4.64 17.01
C TYR A 178 -6.08 -4.06 17.48
N THR A 179 -5.98 -2.74 17.50
CA THR A 179 -4.77 -2.00 17.91
C THR A 179 -5.18 -0.83 18.81
N PRO A 180 -5.61 -1.09 20.06
CA PRO A 180 -6.14 -0.05 20.95
C PRO A 180 -5.08 1.03 21.27
N ASP A 181 -3.81 0.68 21.19
CA ASP A 181 -2.69 1.58 21.45
C ASP A 181 -2.44 2.61 20.32
N LEU A 182 -3.03 2.44 19.15
CA LEU A 182 -3.03 3.43 18.10
C LEU A 182 -4.06 4.54 18.40
N ALA A 183 -3.91 5.22 19.53
CA ALA A 183 -4.77 6.31 19.97
C ALA A 183 -4.47 7.59 19.17
N SER A 184 -4.90 7.65 17.90
CA SER A 184 -4.79 8.82 17.04
C SER A 184 -6.16 9.26 16.56
N THR A 185 -6.36 10.56 16.35
CA THR A 185 -7.56 11.13 15.74
C THR A 185 -7.79 10.66 14.30
N SER A 186 -6.72 10.22 13.62
CA SER A 186 -6.80 9.59 12.30
C SER A 186 -5.71 8.52 12.20
N LEU A 187 -6.11 7.30 11.87
CA LEU A 187 -5.18 6.19 11.62
C LEU A 187 -4.71 6.14 10.17
N ILE A 188 -5.35 6.88 9.26
CA ILE A 188 -5.02 6.85 7.82
C ILE A 188 -3.59 7.36 7.62
N GLY A 189 -2.79 6.58 6.90
CA GLY A 189 -1.37 6.83 6.64
C GLY A 189 -0.42 6.21 7.66
N LEU A 190 -0.93 5.62 8.75
CA LEU A 190 -0.13 4.86 9.70
C LEU A 190 -0.05 3.38 9.28
N TYR A 191 0.97 2.70 9.82
CA TYR A 191 1.06 1.24 9.72
C TYR A 191 0.54 0.61 11.01
N ALA A 192 -0.23 -0.46 10.87
CA ALA A 192 -0.74 -1.23 12.01
C ALA A 192 0.39 -1.78 12.89
N THR A 193 1.45 -2.25 12.25
CA THR A 193 2.73 -2.67 12.81
C THR A 193 3.77 -2.68 11.67
N SER A 194 4.97 -3.19 11.87
CA SER A 194 5.93 -3.32 10.76
C SER A 194 5.40 -4.30 9.70
N THR A 195 5.72 -4.03 8.42
CA THR A 195 5.24 -4.86 7.29
C THR A 195 5.53 -6.35 7.45
N SER A 196 6.73 -6.69 7.94
CA SER A 196 7.10 -8.10 8.19
C SER A 196 6.25 -8.75 9.27
N LYS A 197 5.98 -8.04 10.37
CA LYS A 197 5.11 -8.53 11.45
C LYS A 197 3.66 -8.67 10.97
N PHE A 198 3.15 -7.68 10.25
CA PHE A 198 1.79 -7.74 9.75
C PHE A 198 1.58 -8.92 8.80
N SER A 199 2.53 -9.16 7.87
CA SER A 199 2.51 -10.33 6.99
C SER A 199 2.55 -11.65 7.76
N ALA A 200 3.35 -11.74 8.84
CA ALA A 200 3.41 -12.93 9.69
C ALA A 200 2.09 -13.16 10.45
N LEU A 201 1.48 -12.10 10.98
CA LEU A 201 0.16 -12.17 11.64
C LEU A 201 -0.96 -12.57 10.67
N GLN A 202 -0.93 -12.09 9.43
CA GLN A 202 -1.87 -12.54 8.39
C GLN A 202 -1.73 -14.02 8.07
N LYS A 203 -0.49 -14.53 7.97
CA LYS A 203 -0.23 -15.95 7.78
C LYS A 203 -0.76 -16.76 8.97
N PHE A 204 -0.49 -16.31 10.18
CA PHE A 204 -0.97 -16.96 11.41
C PHE A 204 -2.49 -17.05 11.43
N TYR A 205 -3.18 -15.94 11.21
CA TYR A 205 -4.64 -15.85 11.13
C TYR A 205 -5.22 -16.84 10.10
N ASN A 206 -4.73 -16.74 8.86
CA ASN A 206 -5.24 -17.55 7.76
C ASN A 206 -4.94 -19.04 7.93
N SER A 207 -3.77 -19.40 8.45
CA SER A 207 -3.42 -20.80 8.69
C SER A 207 -4.23 -21.39 9.86
N ALA A 208 -4.45 -20.66 10.94
CA ALA A 208 -5.34 -21.09 12.01
C ALA A 208 -6.76 -21.34 11.49
N LYS A 209 -7.29 -20.40 10.72
CA LYS A 209 -8.63 -20.52 10.10
C LYS A 209 -8.73 -21.70 9.15
N ASN A 210 -7.73 -21.93 8.30
CA ASN A 210 -7.71 -23.04 7.35
C ASN A 210 -7.58 -24.42 8.02
N ASN A 211 -7.12 -24.47 9.28
CA ASN A 211 -7.03 -25.67 10.08
C ASN A 211 -8.20 -25.83 11.09
N GLY A 212 -9.33 -25.19 10.81
CA GLY A 212 -10.58 -25.40 11.54
C GLY A 212 -10.73 -24.58 12.83
N ILE A 213 -9.86 -23.61 13.09
CA ILE A 213 -10.03 -22.66 14.20
C ILE A 213 -10.92 -21.53 13.70
N SER A 214 -12.07 -21.31 14.32
CA SER A 214 -13.00 -20.24 13.96
C SER A 214 -12.50 -18.89 14.47
N VAL A 215 -11.45 -18.37 13.81
CA VAL A 215 -10.80 -17.11 14.20
C VAL A 215 -11.72 -15.93 13.94
N GLU A 216 -11.89 -15.06 14.93
CA GLU A 216 -12.69 -13.84 14.86
C GLU A 216 -11.80 -12.59 14.73
N ALA A 217 -10.72 -12.51 15.52
CA ALA A 217 -9.83 -11.36 15.51
C ALA A 217 -8.45 -11.68 16.08
N ILE A 218 -7.49 -10.77 15.82
CA ILE A 218 -6.20 -10.71 16.52
C ILE A 218 -6.07 -9.33 17.16
N LEU A 219 -5.73 -9.29 18.44
CA LEU A 219 -5.31 -8.11 19.17
C LEU A 219 -3.77 -7.98 19.07
N ILE A 220 -3.31 -6.83 18.65
CA ILE A 220 -1.90 -6.46 18.56
C ILE A 220 -1.60 -5.50 19.69
N ASN A 221 -0.85 -5.96 20.70
CA ASN A 221 -0.39 -5.14 21.81
C ASN A 221 1.01 -4.55 21.55
N ASN A 222 1.34 -3.42 22.14
CA ASN A 222 2.66 -2.79 22.02
C ASN A 222 3.81 -3.63 22.63
N SER A 223 3.50 -4.61 23.46
CA SER A 223 4.44 -5.47 24.16
C SER A 223 5.00 -6.64 23.32
N ASN A 224 4.75 -6.66 21.99
CA ASN A 224 5.03 -7.80 21.10
C ASN A 224 4.30 -9.10 21.53
N GLU A 225 3.22 -8.95 22.28
CA GLU A 225 2.30 -10.01 22.62
C GLU A 225 1.02 -9.87 21.80
N TYR A 226 0.45 -10.99 21.44
CA TYR A 226 -0.73 -11.06 20.58
C TYR A 226 -1.77 -11.97 21.24
N GLU A 227 -3.03 -11.62 21.03
CA GLU A 227 -4.16 -12.42 21.46
C GLU A 227 -5.03 -12.74 20.23
N LEU A 228 -5.19 -14.03 19.93
CA LEU A 228 -6.12 -14.46 18.91
C LEU A 228 -7.43 -14.87 19.59
N TYR A 229 -8.49 -14.23 19.17
CA TYR A 229 -9.85 -14.54 19.62
C TYR A 229 -10.50 -15.49 18.62
N ALA A 230 -10.96 -16.63 19.13
CA ALA A 230 -11.62 -17.66 18.31
C ALA A 230 -12.84 -18.21 19.03
N LYS A 231 -13.76 -18.79 18.27
CA LYS A 231 -14.89 -19.55 18.85
C LYS A 231 -14.45 -20.93 19.28
N ASN A 232 -14.92 -21.35 20.43
CA ASN A 232 -14.75 -22.72 20.91
C ASN A 232 -15.38 -23.74 19.94
N PRO A 233 -14.80 -24.93 19.79
CA PRO A 233 -15.30 -25.94 18.86
C PRO A 233 -16.64 -26.50 19.31
N ILE A 234 -17.60 -26.58 18.42
CA ILE A 234 -18.90 -27.23 18.66
C ILE A 234 -18.79 -28.70 18.32
N ILE A 235 -18.65 -29.58 19.31
CA ILE A 235 -18.41 -31.02 19.12
C ILE A 235 -19.69 -31.85 19.19
N SER A 236 -20.71 -31.43 19.94
CA SER A 236 -21.93 -32.23 20.13
C SER A 236 -23.19 -31.49 19.68
N LYS A 237 -24.03 -32.18 18.91
CA LYS A 237 -25.41 -31.71 18.64
C LYS A 237 -26.30 -31.63 19.86
N ALA A 238 -25.91 -32.28 20.97
CA ALA A 238 -26.66 -32.28 22.23
C ALA A 238 -26.49 -30.98 23.06
N SER A 239 -25.46 -30.17 22.76
CA SER A 239 -25.19 -28.90 23.45
C SER A 239 -25.84 -27.70 22.79
N VAL A 240 -26.49 -27.87 21.65
CA VAL A 240 -27.16 -26.76 20.95
C VAL A 240 -28.51 -26.49 21.62
N ASN A 241 -28.50 -25.90 22.80
CA ASN A 241 -29.54 -24.97 23.14
C ASN A 241 -29.42 -23.81 22.18
N ALA A 242 -30.38 -23.66 21.30
CA ALA A 242 -30.37 -22.77 20.12
C ALA A 242 -30.11 -21.27 20.42
N ASN A 243 -29.81 -20.91 21.66
CA ASN A 243 -29.58 -19.54 22.15
C ASN A 243 -28.20 -19.29 22.77
N SER A 244 -27.31 -20.29 22.87
CA SER A 244 -25.94 -20.04 23.34
C SER A 244 -24.98 -20.18 22.12
N GLY A 245 -24.56 -19.04 21.59
CA GLY A 245 -23.43 -18.98 20.63
C GLY A 245 -22.21 -19.67 21.26
N ALA A 246 -21.30 -20.23 20.42
CA ALA A 246 -20.05 -20.78 20.93
C ALA A 246 -19.28 -19.69 21.69
N SER A 247 -18.86 -20.01 22.94
CA SER A 247 -18.04 -19.08 23.74
C SER A 247 -16.72 -18.78 23.08
N THR A 248 -16.13 -17.62 23.38
CA THR A 248 -14.86 -17.19 22.82
C THR A 248 -13.70 -17.75 23.64
N VAL A 249 -12.68 -18.29 22.98
CA VAL A 249 -11.39 -18.67 23.56
C VAL A 249 -10.34 -17.65 23.19
N VAL A 250 -9.44 -17.31 24.13
CA VAL A 250 -8.30 -16.43 23.89
C VAL A 250 -7.03 -17.28 23.72
N ILE A 251 -6.30 -17.06 22.63
CA ILE A 251 -5.06 -17.79 22.33
C ILE A 251 -3.90 -16.79 22.38
N TYR A 252 -2.98 -16.99 23.34
CA TYR A 252 -1.83 -16.13 23.56
C TYR A 252 -0.63 -16.60 22.74
N PHE A 253 0.01 -15.69 22.01
CA PHE A 253 1.24 -15.92 21.26
C PHE A 253 2.11 -14.65 21.22
N ASN A 254 3.38 -14.71 20.80
CA ASN A 254 4.29 -13.57 20.84
C ASN A 254 5.42 -13.65 19.80
N ASP A 255 6.24 -12.59 19.71
CA ASP A 255 7.43 -12.52 18.85
C ASP A 255 8.71 -13.09 19.48
N SER A 256 8.67 -13.62 20.70
CA SER A 256 9.87 -14.11 21.40
C SER A 256 10.40 -15.43 20.82
N SER A 257 9.57 -16.15 20.08
CA SER A 257 9.92 -17.36 19.34
C SER A 257 9.29 -17.32 17.96
N SER A 258 9.65 -18.31 17.11
CA SER A 258 9.07 -18.41 15.76
C SER A 258 7.55 -18.49 15.81
N LEU A 259 6.87 -17.57 15.13
CA LEU A 259 5.40 -17.62 14.97
C LEU A 259 4.95 -18.87 14.22
N GLU A 260 5.79 -19.43 13.34
CA GLU A 260 5.49 -20.66 12.61
C GLU A 260 5.49 -21.88 13.56
N ASP A 261 6.42 -21.93 14.51
CA ASP A 261 6.48 -23.01 15.52
C ASP A 261 5.27 -22.90 16.48
N GLN A 262 4.96 -21.70 16.96
CA GLN A 262 3.80 -21.46 17.80
C GLN A 262 2.49 -21.86 17.09
N LEU A 263 2.36 -21.50 15.82
CA LEU A 263 1.22 -21.88 14.99
C LEU A 263 1.12 -23.41 14.80
N SER A 264 2.23 -24.07 14.53
CA SER A 264 2.31 -25.52 14.37
C SER A 264 1.87 -26.24 15.65
N ASN A 265 2.36 -25.77 16.81
CA ASN A 265 1.96 -26.29 18.12
C ASN A 265 0.48 -26.08 18.39
N LEU A 266 -0.04 -24.88 18.10
CA LEU A 266 -1.46 -24.55 18.21
C LEU A 266 -2.33 -25.50 17.38
N ILE A 267 -2.00 -25.65 16.09
CA ILE A 267 -2.77 -26.49 15.17
C ILE A 267 -2.75 -27.95 15.62
N SER A 268 -1.55 -28.46 15.97
CA SER A 268 -1.41 -29.84 16.45
C SER A 268 -2.20 -30.10 17.72
N PHE A 269 -2.14 -29.18 18.66
CA PHE A 269 -2.92 -29.21 19.89
C PHE A 269 -4.43 -29.20 19.60
N TRP A 270 -4.89 -28.23 18.83
CA TRP A 270 -6.32 -28.02 18.50
C TRP A 270 -6.92 -29.26 17.84
N VAL A 271 -6.27 -29.76 16.77
CA VAL A 271 -6.75 -30.95 16.04
C VAL A 271 -6.81 -32.17 16.95
N ASN A 272 -5.78 -32.38 17.79
CA ASN A 272 -5.75 -33.52 18.72
C ASN A 272 -6.87 -33.44 19.76
N MET A 273 -7.10 -32.25 20.34
CA MET A 273 -8.14 -32.03 21.36
C MET A 273 -9.53 -32.21 20.76
N VAL A 274 -9.80 -31.65 19.58
CA VAL A 274 -11.08 -31.80 18.88
C VAL A 274 -11.35 -33.25 18.56
N ASN A 275 -10.41 -33.97 17.93
CA ASN A 275 -10.56 -35.39 17.59
C ASN A 275 -10.79 -36.26 18.85
N THR A 276 -10.10 -35.96 19.95
CA THR A 276 -10.25 -36.67 21.20
C THR A 276 -11.63 -36.43 21.80
N ALA A 277 -12.12 -35.21 21.78
CA ALA A 277 -13.42 -34.86 22.31
C ALA A 277 -14.57 -35.43 21.46
N GLU A 278 -14.43 -35.44 20.12
CA GLU A 278 -15.38 -36.09 19.21
C GLU A 278 -15.45 -37.60 19.48
N THR A 279 -14.31 -38.27 19.61
CA THR A 279 -14.23 -39.71 19.90
C THR A 279 -14.91 -40.05 21.22
N LYS A 280 -14.73 -39.21 22.23
CA LYS A 280 -15.33 -39.40 23.56
C LYS A 280 -16.75 -38.81 23.70
N ASN A 281 -17.29 -38.20 22.67
CA ASN A 281 -18.55 -37.46 22.63
C ASN A 281 -18.67 -36.48 23.83
N LYS A 282 -17.54 -35.79 24.14
CA LYS A 282 -17.41 -34.83 25.22
C LYS A 282 -17.44 -33.41 24.69
N SER A 283 -18.16 -32.50 25.30
CA SER A 283 -18.08 -31.07 25.05
C SER A 283 -16.65 -30.60 25.37
N LEU A 284 -16.11 -29.74 24.54
CA LEU A 284 -14.80 -29.12 24.69
C LEU A 284 -14.94 -27.60 24.65
N GLU A 285 -14.55 -26.97 25.73
CA GLU A 285 -14.63 -25.53 25.89
C GLU A 285 -13.39 -25.02 26.60
N PHE A 286 -12.63 -24.15 25.93
CA PHE A 286 -11.44 -23.54 26.48
C PHE A 286 -11.73 -22.13 26.97
N ASP A 287 -11.15 -21.77 28.14
CA ASP A 287 -11.05 -20.40 28.61
C ASP A 287 -9.91 -19.68 27.93
N TYR A 288 -8.71 -20.27 27.96
CA TYR A 288 -7.57 -19.79 27.18
C TYR A 288 -6.65 -20.93 26.70
N ILE A 289 -5.82 -20.61 25.71
CA ILE A 289 -4.72 -21.44 25.21
C ILE A 289 -3.48 -20.56 25.08
N ASP A 290 -2.33 -21.01 25.62
CA ASP A 290 -1.08 -20.25 25.57
C ASP A 290 0.02 -21.07 24.87
N VAL A 291 0.50 -20.56 23.73
CA VAL A 291 1.53 -21.21 22.88
C VAL A 291 2.87 -20.48 22.90
N ARG A 292 3.08 -19.53 23.82
CA ARG A 292 4.30 -18.70 23.91
C ARG A 292 5.54 -19.45 24.40
N TYR A 293 5.39 -20.64 24.96
CA TYR A 293 6.45 -21.35 25.72
C TYR A 293 7.04 -22.53 24.96
N GLY A 294 7.52 -22.30 23.73
CA GLY A 294 8.20 -23.32 22.92
C GLY A 294 7.24 -24.45 22.49
N ALA A 295 7.63 -25.71 22.74
CA ALA A 295 6.81 -26.85 22.36
C ALA A 295 5.65 -27.15 23.33
N ASN A 296 5.57 -26.43 24.45
CA ASN A 296 4.52 -26.64 25.44
C ASN A 296 3.31 -25.75 25.15
N VAL A 297 2.12 -26.35 25.21
CA VAL A 297 0.85 -25.63 25.12
C VAL A 297 0.18 -25.70 26.49
N PHE A 298 -0.07 -24.55 27.08
CA PHE A 298 -0.82 -24.43 28.34
C PHE A 298 -2.26 -24.02 28.04
N TYR A 299 -3.21 -24.57 28.78
CA TYR A 299 -4.62 -24.27 28.56
C TYR A 299 -5.46 -24.48 29.81
N THR A 300 -6.63 -23.89 29.85
CA THR A 300 -7.66 -24.13 30.84
C THR A 300 -8.97 -24.46 30.16
N GLU A 301 -9.61 -25.57 30.58
CA GLU A 301 -10.98 -25.89 30.17
C GLU A 301 -11.99 -25.19 31.11
N VAL A 302 -13.09 -24.69 30.55
CA VAL A 302 -14.23 -24.18 31.31
C VAL A 302 -14.88 -25.36 32.02
N LYS A 303 -15.12 -25.21 33.31
CA LYS A 303 -15.73 -26.26 34.16
C LYS A 303 -17.24 -26.24 34.14
#